data_d9b402a2c13ad1163e58b68d5c7a9357
#
_entry.id   d9b402a2c13ad1163e58b68d5c7a9357
#
_cell.length_a   1.000
_cell.length_b   1.000
_cell.length_c   1.000
_cell.angle_alpha   90.00
_cell.angle_beta   90.00
_cell.angle_gamma   90.00
#
_symmetry.space_group_name_H-M   'P 1'
#
loop_
_entity.id
_entity.type
_entity.pdbx_description
1 polymer ?
#
loop_
_entity_poly.entity_id
_entity_poly.type
_entity_poly.pdbx_seq_one_letter_code
_entity_poly.pdbx_strand_id
1 'polypeptide(L)'
;DRSSAASDVYKRQQVYSAAFDLETHERLMDDDARAVADLAEFVENCKKPLFFVGDGAALCYNKYDNVPGVLCVPPALRNGRAAAVAYVAEQMAQRGEAVLPEALLPDYHRLSQAERERAERLAAEAARTEIPEDTAKGKDQHQ
;
A
#
# COMPACT_ATOMS: atom_id res chain seq x y z
N ASP A 1 8.92 -18.03 -21.67
CA ASP A 1 9.07 -16.79 -20.86
C ASP A 1 7.74 -16.14 -20.43
N ARG A 2 6.79 -17.02 -20.01
CA ARG A 2 5.50 -16.55 -19.48
C ARG A 2 5.49 -16.31 -17.96
N SER A 3 6.53 -16.68 -17.24
CA SER A 3 6.57 -16.59 -15.78
C SER A 3 6.96 -15.20 -15.26
N SER A 4 7.76 -14.43 -16.02
CA SER A 4 8.19 -13.10 -15.58
C SER A 4 7.08 -12.04 -15.68
N ALA A 5 6.26 -12.08 -16.74
CA ALA A 5 5.15 -11.14 -16.92
C ALA A 5 4.03 -11.35 -15.89
N ALA A 6 3.70 -12.60 -15.55
CA ALA A 6 2.71 -12.91 -14.51
C ALA A 6 3.20 -12.47 -13.12
N SER A 7 4.49 -12.66 -12.81
CA SER A 7 5.11 -12.20 -11.56
C SER A 7 5.09 -10.67 -11.43
N ASP A 8 5.26 -9.94 -12.54
CA ASP A 8 5.28 -8.48 -12.54
C ASP A 8 3.88 -7.86 -12.38
N VAL A 9 2.85 -8.50 -12.95
CA VAL A 9 1.45 -8.09 -12.75
C VAL A 9 1.04 -8.29 -11.29
N TYR A 10 1.48 -9.37 -10.65
CA TYR A 10 1.18 -9.67 -9.25
C TYR A 10 1.86 -8.69 -8.27
N LYS A 11 3.08 -8.25 -8.57
CA LYS A 11 3.80 -7.25 -7.77
C LYS A 11 3.19 -5.85 -7.84
N ARG A 12 2.31 -5.57 -8.83
CA ARG A 12 1.67 -4.26 -9.02
C ARG A 12 0.30 -4.14 -8.35
N GLN A 13 -0.23 -5.21 -7.74
CA GLN A 13 -1.50 -5.14 -7.01
C GLN A 13 -1.28 -4.42 -5.68
N GLN A 14 -1.65 -3.15 -5.63
CA GLN A 14 -1.57 -2.32 -4.44
C GLN A 14 -2.93 -2.20 -3.77
N VAL A 15 -2.91 -2.18 -2.45
CA VAL A 15 -4.06 -1.91 -1.59
C VAL A 15 -3.69 -0.82 -0.59
N TYR A 16 -4.64 0.04 -0.27
CA TYR A 16 -4.53 0.86 0.93
C TYR A 16 -4.88 -0.04 2.11
N SER A 17 -3.98 -0.14 3.06
CA SER A 17 -4.14 -1.09 4.16
C SER A 17 -3.71 -0.47 5.48
N ALA A 18 -4.47 -0.79 6.52
CA ALA A 18 -4.14 -0.57 7.92
C ALA A 18 -4.59 -1.80 8.70
N ALA A 19 -4.06 -2.02 9.89
CA ALA A 19 -4.48 -3.10 10.76
C ALA A 19 -4.86 -2.58 12.14
N PHE A 20 -5.91 -3.17 12.71
CA PHE A 20 -6.42 -2.83 14.03
C PHE A 20 -6.70 -4.09 14.84
N ASP A 21 -6.47 -4.01 16.14
CA ASP A 21 -6.97 -5.01 17.08
C ASP A 21 -8.47 -4.78 17.29
N LEU A 22 -9.28 -5.82 17.12
CA LEU A 22 -10.75 -5.70 17.26
C LEU A 22 -11.25 -5.57 18.69
N GLU A 23 -10.42 -5.94 19.67
CA GLU A 23 -10.79 -5.88 21.09
C GLU A 23 -10.40 -4.54 21.70
N THR A 24 -9.19 -4.07 21.41
CA THR A 24 -8.65 -2.83 21.98
C THR A 24 -8.86 -1.63 21.09
N HIS A 25 -9.20 -1.83 19.81
CA HIS A 25 -9.25 -0.83 18.75
C HIS A 25 -7.90 -0.14 18.50
N GLU A 26 -6.82 -0.74 18.97
CA GLU A 26 -5.48 -0.24 18.80
C GLU A 26 -5.00 -0.45 17.37
N ARG A 27 -4.32 0.55 16.81
CA ARG A 27 -3.72 0.45 15.47
C ARG A 27 -2.45 -0.37 15.56
N LEU A 28 -2.41 -1.49 14.84
CA LEU A 28 -1.27 -2.41 14.76
C LEU A 28 -0.37 -2.15 13.55
N MET A 29 -0.91 -1.54 12.50
CA MET A 29 -0.18 -1.16 11.29
C MET A 29 -0.79 0.12 10.74
N ASP A 30 0.07 1.10 10.43
CA ASP A 30 -0.35 2.38 9.87
C ASP A 30 -0.93 2.21 8.46
N ASP A 31 -1.84 3.12 8.11
CA ASP A 31 -2.42 3.18 6.78
C ASP A 31 -1.36 3.64 5.76
N ASP A 32 -1.28 2.88 4.67
CA ASP A 32 -0.37 3.17 3.57
C ASP A 32 -0.79 2.39 2.31
N ALA A 33 -0.29 2.83 1.16
CA ALA A 33 -0.43 2.12 -0.10
C ALA A 33 0.68 1.06 -0.23
N ARG A 34 0.33 -0.22 -0.06
CA ARG A 34 1.28 -1.35 -0.11
C ARG A 34 0.95 -2.31 -1.22
N ALA A 35 1.96 -2.96 -1.79
CA ALA A 35 1.69 -4.15 -2.58
C ALA A 35 1.12 -5.25 -1.66
N VAL A 36 0.18 -6.05 -2.18
CA VAL A 36 -0.39 -7.17 -1.40
C VAL A 36 0.71 -8.10 -0.89
N ALA A 37 1.80 -8.26 -1.66
CA ALA A 37 2.93 -9.08 -1.27
C ALA A 37 3.68 -8.57 -0.02
N ASP A 38 3.69 -7.26 0.19
CA ASP A 38 4.40 -6.62 1.31
C ASP A 38 3.69 -6.82 2.65
N LEU A 39 2.44 -7.30 2.63
CA LEU A 39 1.70 -7.67 3.84
C LEU A 39 2.12 -9.04 4.41
N ALA A 40 2.97 -9.81 3.71
CA ALA A 40 3.33 -11.18 4.09
C ALA A 40 3.88 -11.27 5.51
N GLU A 41 4.85 -10.44 5.84
CA GLU A 41 5.48 -10.43 7.16
C GLU A 41 4.46 -10.18 8.28
N PHE A 42 3.55 -9.22 8.10
CA PHE A 42 2.51 -8.94 9.07
C PHE A 42 1.53 -10.10 9.21
N VAL A 43 1.07 -10.67 8.09
CA VAL A 43 0.08 -11.75 8.06
C VAL A 43 0.64 -13.04 8.69
N GLU A 44 1.87 -13.42 8.37
CA GLU A 44 2.52 -14.63 8.87
C GLU A 44 2.89 -14.54 10.36
N ASN A 45 3.21 -13.33 10.84
CA ASN A 45 3.55 -13.11 12.25
C ASN A 45 2.33 -12.80 13.14
N CYS A 46 1.14 -12.62 12.56
CA CYS A 46 -0.07 -12.35 13.31
C CYS A 46 -0.49 -13.57 14.13
N LYS A 47 -0.50 -13.43 15.47
CA LYS A 47 -0.85 -14.52 16.41
C LYS A 47 -2.35 -14.64 16.65
N LYS A 48 -3.13 -13.62 16.31
CA LYS A 48 -4.59 -13.59 16.45
C LYS A 48 -5.27 -13.92 15.12
N PRO A 49 -6.53 -14.36 15.14
CA PRO A 49 -7.31 -14.48 13.91
C PRO A 49 -7.33 -13.18 13.13
N LEU A 50 -7.02 -13.24 11.82
CA LEU A 50 -6.94 -12.09 10.94
C LEU A 50 -8.08 -12.09 9.92
N PHE A 51 -8.73 -10.95 9.78
CA PHE A 51 -9.82 -10.72 8.83
C PHE A 51 -9.41 -9.61 7.86
N PHE A 52 -9.56 -9.86 6.57
CA PHE A 52 -9.46 -8.80 5.58
C PHE A 52 -10.85 -8.23 5.28
N VAL A 53 -10.97 -6.91 5.37
CA VAL A 53 -12.19 -6.15 5.06
C VAL A 53 -11.89 -5.03 4.08
N GLY A 54 -12.90 -4.46 3.46
CA GLY A 54 -12.75 -3.45 2.42
C GLY A 54 -12.80 -4.04 1.01
N ASP A 55 -12.70 -3.20 0.02
CA ASP A 55 -12.75 -3.54 -1.41
C ASP A 55 -11.51 -4.35 -1.86
N GLY A 56 -10.36 -4.10 -1.24
CA GLY A 56 -9.12 -4.86 -1.46
C GLY A 56 -9.09 -6.26 -0.82
N ALA A 57 -10.06 -6.62 0.03
CA ALA A 57 -10.04 -7.87 0.79
C ALA A 57 -9.96 -9.13 -0.09
N ALA A 58 -10.61 -9.12 -1.26
CA ALA A 58 -10.58 -10.26 -2.18
C ALA A 58 -9.16 -10.54 -2.70
N LEU A 59 -8.37 -9.51 -2.97
CA LEU A 59 -6.97 -9.67 -3.40
C LEU A 59 -6.11 -10.27 -2.27
N CYS A 60 -6.34 -9.83 -1.03
CA CYS A 60 -5.64 -10.36 0.13
C CYS A 60 -6.02 -11.82 0.41
N TYR A 61 -7.31 -12.17 0.33
CA TYR A 61 -7.73 -13.58 0.48
C TYR A 61 -7.15 -14.48 -0.60
N ASN A 62 -7.12 -14.06 -1.86
CA ASN A 62 -6.50 -14.84 -2.94
C ASN A 62 -5.01 -15.14 -2.69
N LYS A 63 -4.33 -14.29 -1.92
CA LYS A 63 -2.91 -14.44 -1.60
C LYS A 63 -2.67 -15.24 -0.32
N TYR A 64 -3.52 -15.07 0.69
CA TYR A 64 -3.27 -15.51 2.07
C TYR A 64 -4.32 -16.49 2.63
N ASP A 65 -5.22 -17.03 1.81
CA ASP A 65 -6.28 -17.96 2.24
C ASP A 65 -5.75 -19.26 2.88
N ASN A 66 -4.53 -19.64 2.53
CA ASN A 66 -3.83 -20.80 3.04
C ASN A 66 -2.98 -20.52 4.31
N VAL A 67 -2.88 -19.26 4.75
CA VAL A 67 -2.15 -18.91 5.97
C VAL A 67 -3.01 -19.24 7.19
N PRO A 68 -2.52 -20.05 8.16
CA PRO A 68 -3.26 -20.35 9.37
C PRO A 68 -3.67 -19.10 10.13
N GLY A 69 -4.95 -19.02 10.52
CA GLY A 69 -5.49 -17.87 11.25
C GLY A 69 -6.11 -16.79 10.37
N VAL A 70 -5.91 -16.83 9.06
CA VAL A 70 -6.66 -15.97 8.14
C VAL A 70 -8.08 -16.51 7.97
N LEU A 71 -9.08 -15.70 8.32
CA LEU A 71 -10.49 -16.07 8.30
C LEU A 71 -11.25 -15.22 7.30
N CYS A 72 -12.10 -15.86 6.50
CA CYS A 72 -12.88 -15.17 5.49
C CYS A 72 -14.12 -14.51 6.09
N VAL A 73 -14.28 -13.21 5.87
CA VAL A 73 -15.47 -12.46 6.25
C VAL A 73 -16.55 -12.61 5.16
N PRO A 74 -17.82 -12.87 5.54
CA PRO A 74 -18.91 -12.90 4.58
C PRO A 74 -18.97 -11.62 3.72
N PRO A 75 -19.29 -11.71 2.43
CA PRO A 75 -19.27 -10.55 1.53
C PRO A 75 -20.09 -9.36 2.03
N ALA A 76 -21.21 -9.63 2.71
CA ALA A 76 -22.10 -8.60 3.29
C ALA A 76 -21.43 -7.75 4.39
N LEU A 77 -20.35 -8.23 5.01
CA LEU A 77 -19.62 -7.55 6.08
C LEU A 77 -18.25 -7.02 5.65
N ARG A 78 -17.85 -7.27 4.41
CA ARG A 78 -16.53 -6.85 3.91
C ARG A 78 -16.40 -5.36 3.69
N ASN A 79 -17.43 -4.75 3.13
CA ASN A 79 -17.37 -3.36 2.69
C ASN A 79 -17.72 -2.40 3.83
N GLY A 80 -17.02 -1.27 3.86
CA GLY A 80 -17.33 -0.16 4.76
C GLY A 80 -18.77 0.34 4.54
N ARG A 81 -19.41 0.74 5.64
CA ARG A 81 -20.77 1.28 5.64
C ARG A 81 -20.76 2.67 6.27
N ALA A 82 -21.49 3.61 5.67
CA ALA A 82 -21.60 4.96 6.21
C ALA A 82 -22.06 4.98 7.68
N ALA A 83 -22.97 4.07 8.06
CA ALA A 83 -23.40 3.93 9.45
C ALA A 83 -22.27 3.55 10.41
N ALA A 84 -21.32 2.70 9.99
CA ALA A 84 -20.16 2.36 10.80
C ALA A 84 -19.19 3.55 10.93
N VAL A 85 -19.01 4.31 9.85
CA VAL A 85 -18.21 5.56 9.88
C VAL A 85 -18.84 6.57 10.84
N ALA A 86 -20.16 6.77 10.77
CA ALA A 86 -20.89 7.68 11.66
C ALA A 86 -20.77 7.24 13.15
N TYR A 87 -20.87 5.94 13.42
CA TYR A 87 -20.70 5.40 14.77
C TYR A 87 -19.28 5.68 15.31
N VAL A 88 -18.25 5.41 14.53
CA VAL A 88 -16.86 5.68 14.94
C VAL A 88 -16.64 7.18 15.15
N ALA A 89 -17.16 8.02 14.24
CA ALA A 89 -17.06 9.48 14.36
C ALA A 89 -17.75 10.02 15.63
N GLU A 90 -18.91 9.46 16.01
CA GLU A 90 -19.58 9.80 17.27
C GLU A 90 -18.72 9.45 18.47
N GLN A 91 -18.10 8.27 18.50
CA GLN A 91 -17.20 7.87 19.59
C GLN A 91 -15.98 8.80 19.68
N MET A 92 -15.41 9.20 18.54
CA MET A 92 -14.30 10.16 18.51
C MET A 92 -14.73 11.52 19.05
N ALA A 93 -15.91 12.01 18.65
CA ALA A 93 -16.44 13.28 19.15
C ALA A 93 -16.68 13.26 20.67
N GLN A 94 -17.19 12.15 21.21
CA GLN A 94 -17.37 11.97 22.67
C GLN A 94 -16.05 12.00 23.44
N ARG A 95 -14.94 11.56 22.82
CA ARG A 95 -13.59 11.64 23.39
C ARG A 95 -12.91 12.99 23.19
N GLY A 96 -13.57 13.96 22.54
CA GLY A 96 -13.01 15.28 22.25
C GLY A 96 -12.02 15.29 21.09
N GLU A 97 -12.02 14.26 20.25
CA GLU A 97 -11.16 14.13 19.07
C GLU A 97 -11.76 14.78 17.81
N ALA A 98 -12.89 15.47 17.94
CA ALA A 98 -13.50 16.21 16.84
C ALA A 98 -12.60 17.38 16.41
N VAL A 99 -12.43 17.52 15.11
CA VAL A 99 -11.64 18.62 14.52
C VAL A 99 -12.56 19.58 13.76
N LEU A 100 -12.07 20.82 13.55
CA LEU A 100 -12.79 21.74 12.69
C LEU A 100 -12.77 21.26 11.23
N PRO A 101 -13.82 21.57 10.44
CA PRO A 101 -13.89 21.13 9.04
C PRO A 101 -12.66 21.52 8.21
N GLU A 102 -12.07 22.67 8.49
CA GLU A 102 -10.89 23.19 7.80
C GLU A 102 -9.62 22.37 8.07
N ALA A 103 -9.59 21.65 9.19
CA ALA A 103 -8.48 20.77 9.59
C ALA A 103 -8.66 19.33 9.06
N LEU A 104 -9.85 18.98 8.55
CA LEU A 104 -10.12 17.67 7.99
C LEU A 104 -9.66 17.62 6.54
N LEU A 105 -8.38 17.32 6.33
CA LEU A 105 -7.76 17.21 5.03
C LEU A 105 -7.63 15.74 4.61
N PRO A 106 -7.76 15.44 3.30
CA PRO A 106 -7.45 14.10 2.80
C PRO A 106 -5.97 13.77 3.02
N ASP A 107 -5.70 12.55 3.48
CA ASP A 107 -4.35 12.01 3.57
C ASP A 107 -4.03 11.20 2.31
N TYR A 108 -3.18 11.73 1.45
CA TYR A 108 -2.83 11.13 0.17
C TYR A 108 -1.56 10.28 0.29
N HIS A 109 -1.71 9.00 0.59
CA HIS A 109 -0.59 8.04 0.68
C HIS A 109 0.03 7.67 -0.68
N ARG A 110 -0.58 8.09 -1.77
CA ARG A 110 -0.07 7.82 -3.11
C ARG A 110 0.01 9.12 -3.90
N LEU A 111 1.17 9.36 -4.48
CA LEU A 111 1.33 10.43 -5.45
C LEU A 111 0.33 10.28 -6.60
N SER A 112 -0.22 11.37 -7.07
CA SER A 112 -1.04 11.39 -8.28
C SER A 112 -0.26 10.81 -9.46
N GLN A 113 -0.95 10.36 -10.50
CA GLN A 113 -0.28 9.83 -11.69
C GLN A 113 0.69 10.86 -12.29
N ALA A 114 0.29 12.13 -12.34
CA ALA A 114 1.13 13.22 -12.86
C ALA A 114 2.41 13.44 -12.03
N GLU A 115 2.32 13.34 -10.70
CA GLU A 115 3.48 13.47 -9.82
C GLU A 115 4.43 12.28 -9.95
N ARG A 116 3.90 11.06 -10.11
CA ARG A 116 4.71 9.86 -10.36
C ARG A 116 5.44 9.95 -11.70
N GLU A 117 4.75 10.31 -12.77
CA GLU A 117 5.35 10.50 -14.10
C GLU A 117 6.41 11.60 -14.09
N ARG A 118 6.19 12.67 -13.32
CA ARG A 118 7.18 13.73 -13.13
C ARG A 118 8.40 13.23 -12.36
N ALA A 119 8.21 12.47 -11.28
CA ALA A 119 9.30 11.88 -10.50
C ALA A 119 10.13 10.89 -11.32
N GLU A 120 9.48 10.02 -12.09
CA GLU A 120 10.14 9.08 -13.01
C GLU A 120 10.97 9.80 -14.09
N ARG A 121 10.42 10.87 -14.64
CA ARG A 121 11.12 11.68 -15.65
C ARG A 121 12.36 12.36 -15.07
N LEU A 122 12.24 12.96 -13.87
CA LEU A 122 13.37 13.60 -13.19
C LEU A 122 14.45 12.58 -12.79
N ALA A 123 14.05 11.39 -12.34
CA ALA A 123 14.99 10.32 -12.04
C ALA A 123 15.73 9.82 -13.29
N ALA A 124 15.03 9.69 -14.43
CA ALA A 124 15.63 9.31 -15.69
C ALA A 124 16.59 10.39 -16.24
N GLU A 125 16.29 11.65 -16.02
CA GLU A 125 17.13 12.78 -16.42
C GLU A 125 18.39 12.87 -15.55
N ALA A 126 18.28 12.66 -14.24
CA ALA A 126 19.42 12.57 -13.32
C ALA A 126 20.37 11.43 -13.68
N ALA A 127 19.83 10.24 -13.95
CA ALA A 127 20.62 9.08 -14.38
C ALA A 127 21.35 9.28 -15.71
N ARG A 128 20.85 10.13 -16.58
CA ARG A 128 21.52 10.50 -17.84
C ARG A 128 22.68 11.46 -17.64
N THR A 129 22.62 12.28 -16.60
CA THR A 129 23.65 13.30 -16.30
C THR A 129 24.85 12.69 -15.55
N GLU A 130 24.68 11.51 -14.94
CA GLU A 130 25.74 10.79 -14.20
C GLU A 130 26.60 9.85 -15.06
N ILE A 131 26.42 9.80 -16.40
CA ILE A 131 27.34 9.03 -17.27
C ILE A 131 28.58 9.88 -17.49
N PRO A 132 29.77 9.51 -16.92
CA PRO A 132 30.99 10.26 -17.17
C PRO A 132 31.38 10.15 -18.65
N GLU A 133 31.71 11.28 -19.28
CA GLU A 133 32.40 11.36 -20.57
C GLU A 133 33.83 10.85 -20.45
N ASP A 134 34.04 9.55 -20.29
CA ASP A 134 35.40 8.97 -20.25
C ASP A 134 35.55 7.77 -21.20
N THR A 135 35.27 7.99 -22.48
CA THR A 135 35.69 7.05 -23.54
C THR A 135 36.00 7.74 -24.88
N ALA A 136 36.54 8.95 -24.83
CA ALA A 136 36.99 9.63 -26.05
C ALA A 136 38.45 10.13 -25.94
N LYS A 137 39.39 9.27 -25.52
CA LYS A 137 40.83 9.51 -25.79
C LYS A 137 41.60 8.17 -25.78
N GLY A 138 41.85 7.66 -26.95
CA GLY A 138 42.76 6.53 -27.02
C GLY A 138 42.76 5.77 -28.34
N LYS A 139 42.89 6.44 -29.49
CA LYS A 139 43.40 5.82 -30.70
C LYS A 139 43.94 6.90 -31.67
N ASP A 140 45.08 7.39 -31.33
CA ASP A 140 46.03 7.88 -32.31
C ASP A 140 47.43 7.84 -31.67
N GLN A 141 48.18 6.84 -32.02
CA GLN A 141 49.64 6.78 -32.15
C GLN A 141 50.07 5.32 -32.22
N HIS A 142 50.25 4.78 -33.41
CA HIS A 142 51.52 4.18 -33.80
C HIS A 142 51.52 3.89 -35.29
N GLN A 143 52.52 4.46 -35.94
CA GLN A 143 53.02 4.20 -37.28
C GLN A 143 53.24 2.73 -37.57
#